data_92065ffff9f8d8bc76f42b8dd5b34875
#
_entry.id   92065ffff9f8d8bc76f42b8dd5b34875
#
_cell.length_a   1.000
_cell.length_b   1.000
_cell.length_c   1.000
_cell.angle_alpha   90.00
_cell.angle_beta   90.00
_cell.angle_gamma   90.00
#
_symmetry.space_group_name_H-M   'P 1'
#
loop_
_entity.id
_entity.type
_entity.pdbx_description
1 polymer ?
#
loop_
_entity_poly.entity_id
_entity_poly.type
_entity_poly.pdbx_seq_one_letter_code
_entity_poly.pdbx_strand_id
1 'polypeptide(L)'
;MKLKVGLIDYSTCCFEVLMQKTTSIIFILLCFLSSCSFESKTEFPAFDKEIRVDGEQSDTELLINMGWIDCVDTFLVMTHVAQNDFCHVYSIPSGMKKIHTWGSLGNGPGEFLQPIITYAHENTFGLNDVNIQMLAVMSLKGNGNAIEIEELSRKKTPYKRV
;
A
#
# COMPACT_ATOMS: atom_id res chain seq x y z
N MET A 1 -35.14 -72.39 42.60
CA MET A 1 -34.28 -71.26 42.16
C MET A 1 -34.63 -70.96 40.74
N LYS A 2 -35.42 -69.85 40.48
CA LYS A 2 -35.86 -69.47 39.11
C LYS A 2 -35.05 -68.25 38.66
N LEU A 3 -34.21 -68.44 37.66
CA LEU A 3 -33.52 -67.37 36.98
C LEU A 3 -34.51 -66.62 36.07
N LYS A 4 -34.74 -65.33 36.40
CA LYS A 4 -35.42 -64.41 35.40
C LYS A 4 -34.34 -63.85 34.50
N VAL A 5 -34.35 -64.31 33.27
CA VAL A 5 -33.57 -63.64 32.17
C VAL A 5 -34.36 -62.43 31.76
N GLY A 6 -33.85 -61.27 32.04
CA GLY A 6 -34.40 -60.01 31.59
C GLY A 6 -34.12 -59.87 30.09
N LEU A 7 -35.14 -59.86 29.22
CA LEU A 7 -35.06 -59.42 27.83
C LEU A 7 -34.76 -57.93 27.86
N ILE A 8 -33.54 -57.59 27.47
CA ILE A 8 -33.17 -56.22 27.18
C ILE A 8 -33.78 -55.87 25.83
N ASP A 9 -34.71 -54.92 25.87
CA ASP A 9 -35.45 -54.50 24.69
C ASP A 9 -34.52 -53.68 23.78
N TYR A 10 -33.92 -54.32 22.77
CA TYR A 10 -33.00 -53.72 21.79
C TYR A 10 -33.65 -52.59 20.94
N SER A 11 -34.95 -52.50 20.95
CA SER A 11 -35.68 -51.50 20.14
C SER A 11 -35.59 -50.09 20.74
N THR A 12 -35.61 -49.98 22.07
CA THR A 12 -35.49 -48.69 22.78
C THR A 12 -34.08 -48.11 22.69
N CYS A 13 -33.04 -48.93 22.73
CA CYS A 13 -31.68 -48.47 22.65
C CYS A 13 -31.31 -47.96 21.26
N CYS A 14 -31.81 -48.58 20.20
CA CYS A 14 -31.61 -48.09 18.81
C CYS A 14 -32.31 -46.75 18.55
N PHE A 15 -33.49 -46.54 19.13
CA PHE A 15 -34.25 -45.31 18.93
C PHE A 15 -33.59 -44.12 19.63
N GLU A 16 -33.06 -44.27 20.83
CA GLU A 16 -32.33 -43.21 21.54
C GLU A 16 -31.04 -42.80 20.85
N VAL A 17 -30.26 -43.74 20.30
CA VAL A 17 -29.02 -43.46 19.57
C VAL A 17 -29.32 -42.74 18.23
N LEU A 18 -30.44 -43.09 17.59
CA LEU A 18 -30.85 -42.41 16.33
C LEU A 18 -31.32 -40.98 16.61
N MET A 19 -32.09 -40.76 17.65
CA MET A 19 -32.54 -39.42 18.06
C MET A 19 -31.38 -38.53 18.49
N GLN A 20 -30.39 -39.08 19.18
CA GLN A 20 -29.22 -38.31 19.61
C GLN A 20 -28.32 -37.88 18.44
N LYS A 21 -28.19 -38.72 17.40
CA LYS A 21 -27.47 -38.35 16.17
C LYS A 21 -28.21 -37.31 15.35
N THR A 22 -29.53 -37.38 15.22
CA THR A 22 -30.31 -36.40 14.46
C THR A 22 -30.33 -35.05 15.13
N THR A 23 -30.44 -34.97 16.48
CA THR A 23 -30.34 -33.70 17.21
C THR A 23 -28.98 -33.04 17.08
N SER A 24 -27.89 -33.83 17.07
CA SER A 24 -26.53 -33.31 16.90
C SER A 24 -26.34 -32.73 15.50
N ILE A 25 -26.87 -33.38 14.46
CA ILE A 25 -26.77 -32.87 13.08
C ILE A 25 -27.57 -31.57 12.89
N ILE A 26 -28.77 -31.49 13.48
CA ILE A 26 -29.60 -30.29 13.46
C ILE A 26 -28.90 -29.13 14.17
N PHE A 27 -28.24 -29.39 15.29
CA PHE A 27 -27.51 -28.35 16.04
C PHE A 27 -26.30 -27.83 15.24
N ILE A 28 -25.56 -28.70 14.58
CA ILE A 28 -24.44 -28.31 13.69
C ILE A 28 -24.95 -27.48 12.52
N LEU A 29 -26.09 -27.89 11.90
CA LEU A 29 -26.70 -27.14 10.81
C LEU A 29 -27.16 -25.75 11.22
N LEU A 30 -27.75 -25.63 12.42
CA LEU A 30 -28.15 -24.34 13.02
C LEU A 30 -26.94 -23.42 13.30
N CYS A 31 -25.82 -23.98 13.74
CA CYS A 31 -24.58 -23.21 13.92
C CYS A 31 -24.01 -22.66 12.60
N PHE A 32 -24.15 -23.42 11.50
CA PHE A 32 -23.76 -22.93 10.18
C PHE A 32 -24.67 -21.84 9.62
N LEU A 33 -25.95 -21.86 9.98
CA LEU A 33 -26.93 -20.85 9.55
C LEU A 33 -26.78 -19.53 10.36
N SER A 34 -26.25 -19.56 11.57
CA SER A 34 -25.99 -18.38 12.38
C SER A 34 -24.64 -17.72 12.09
N SER A 35 -23.81 -18.32 11.25
CA SER A 35 -22.49 -17.77 10.86
C SER A 35 -22.58 -16.72 9.73
N CYS A 36 -23.76 -16.30 9.34
CA CYS A 36 -23.90 -15.35 8.26
C CYS A 36 -24.31 -13.97 8.79
N SER A 37 -23.56 -12.96 8.35
CA SER A 37 -23.75 -11.52 8.47
C SER A 37 -23.33 -10.86 9.79
N PHE A 38 -22.01 -10.86 10.04
CA PHE A 38 -21.44 -9.68 10.64
C PHE A 38 -21.05 -8.72 9.49
N GLU A 39 -22.06 -8.09 8.89
CA GLU A 39 -21.81 -6.84 8.17
C GLU A 39 -21.43 -5.79 9.23
N SER A 40 -20.14 -5.66 9.50
CA SER A 40 -19.65 -4.43 10.08
C SER A 40 -19.79 -3.36 9.00
N LYS A 41 -20.91 -2.67 8.98
CA LYS A 41 -20.99 -1.35 8.34
C LYS A 41 -20.00 -0.49 9.11
N THR A 42 -18.75 -0.44 8.67
CA THR A 42 -17.88 0.68 8.96
C THR A 42 -18.53 1.88 8.28
N GLU A 43 -19.43 2.56 8.98
CA GLU A 43 -19.86 3.88 8.58
C GLU A 43 -18.61 4.75 8.70
N PHE A 44 -17.92 4.93 7.58
CA PHE A 44 -16.94 6.01 7.50
C PHE A 44 -17.71 7.30 7.76
N PRO A 45 -17.21 8.17 8.67
CA PRO A 45 -17.83 9.45 8.88
C PRO A 45 -18.00 10.10 7.51
N ALA A 46 -19.23 10.51 7.20
CA ALA A 46 -19.53 11.22 5.97
C ALA A 46 -18.60 12.43 5.90
N PHE A 47 -17.87 12.58 4.80
CA PHE A 47 -17.05 13.76 4.63
C PHE A 47 -17.97 14.98 4.59
N ASP A 48 -17.70 15.97 5.41
CA ASP A 48 -18.49 17.21 5.48
C ASP A 48 -18.51 17.98 4.15
N LYS A 49 -17.57 17.66 3.26
CA LYS A 49 -17.43 18.30 1.95
C LYS A 49 -16.88 17.31 0.93
N GLU A 50 -17.65 17.10 -0.12
CA GLU A 50 -17.17 16.42 -1.33
C GLU A 50 -16.53 17.47 -2.26
N ILE A 51 -15.27 17.30 -2.58
CA ILE A 51 -14.57 18.14 -3.57
C ILE A 51 -14.48 17.30 -4.84
N ARG A 52 -15.20 17.71 -5.87
CA ARG A 52 -15.07 17.14 -7.20
C ARG A 52 -13.93 17.86 -7.93
N VAL A 53 -12.90 17.10 -8.28
CA VAL A 53 -11.79 17.62 -9.06
C VAL A 53 -11.96 17.12 -10.50
N ASP A 54 -12.15 18.03 -11.42
CA ASP A 54 -12.15 17.72 -12.85
C ASP A 54 -10.69 17.76 -13.32
N GLY A 55 -10.17 16.61 -13.72
CA GLY A 55 -8.81 16.49 -14.26
C GLY A 55 -8.81 16.61 -15.77
N GLU A 56 -7.86 17.35 -16.31
CA GLU A 56 -7.57 17.33 -17.74
C GLU A 56 -6.58 16.21 -18.06
N GLN A 57 -6.88 15.44 -19.11
CA GLN A 57 -5.95 14.42 -19.58
C GLN A 57 -4.81 15.14 -20.34
N SER A 58 -3.58 14.95 -19.86
CA SER A 58 -2.40 15.42 -20.56
C SER A 58 -1.95 14.37 -21.59
N ASP A 59 -1.60 14.80 -22.80
CA ASP A 59 -1.00 13.96 -23.84
C ASP A 59 0.48 13.63 -23.57
N THR A 60 0.88 13.74 -22.31
CA THR A 60 2.25 13.45 -21.88
C THR A 60 2.55 11.95 -22.06
N GLU A 61 3.80 11.69 -22.39
CA GLU A 61 4.37 10.36 -22.56
C GLU A 61 3.90 9.39 -21.47
N LEU A 62 3.38 8.24 -21.88
CA LEU A 62 2.86 7.22 -20.95
C LEU A 62 3.97 6.81 -19.97
N LEU A 63 3.77 7.13 -18.70
CA LEU A 63 4.71 6.80 -17.64
C LEU A 63 4.56 5.32 -17.27
N ILE A 64 5.29 4.46 -17.96
CA ILE A 64 5.36 3.02 -17.67
C ILE A 64 6.33 2.81 -16.52
N ASN A 65 5.94 2.03 -15.52
CA ASN A 65 6.72 1.75 -14.31
C ASN A 65 7.01 2.98 -13.44
N MET A 66 5.96 3.72 -13.15
CA MET A 66 6.07 4.86 -12.22
C MET A 66 6.58 4.40 -10.86
N GLY A 67 7.53 5.17 -10.33
CA GLY A 67 7.96 5.10 -8.94
C GLY A 67 7.09 5.98 -8.05
N TRP A 68 7.74 6.80 -7.25
CA TRP A 68 7.09 7.72 -6.32
C TRP A 68 7.00 9.10 -6.94
N ILE A 69 5.87 9.77 -6.69
CA ILE A 69 5.55 11.09 -7.22
C ILE A 69 5.24 12.04 -6.07
N ASP A 70 5.76 13.27 -6.16
CA ASP A 70 5.37 14.35 -5.25
C ASP A 70 5.49 15.73 -5.93
N CYS A 71 4.78 16.71 -5.38
CA CYS A 71 4.81 18.08 -5.85
C CYS A 71 5.80 18.90 -5.02
N VAL A 72 6.74 19.55 -5.70
CA VAL A 72 7.74 20.43 -5.11
C VAL A 72 7.55 21.81 -5.73
N ASP A 73 6.91 22.72 -5.02
CA ASP A 73 6.48 24.03 -5.54
C ASP A 73 5.61 23.88 -6.82
N THR A 74 6.07 24.38 -7.94
CA THR A 74 5.40 24.32 -9.24
C THR A 74 5.86 23.16 -10.11
N PHE A 75 6.60 22.24 -9.55
CA PHE A 75 7.16 21.08 -10.23
C PHE A 75 6.59 19.78 -9.70
N LEU A 76 6.42 18.82 -10.60
CA LEU A 76 6.19 17.43 -10.24
C LEU A 76 7.52 16.69 -10.29
N VAL A 77 7.93 16.12 -9.19
CA VAL A 77 9.13 15.29 -9.08
C VAL A 77 8.71 13.83 -9.02
N MET A 78 9.31 13.00 -9.86
CA MET A 78 9.01 11.59 -9.93
C MET A 78 10.29 10.76 -9.92
N THR A 79 10.32 9.68 -9.14
CA THR A 79 11.39 8.69 -9.19
C THR A 79 11.00 7.52 -10.08
N HIS A 80 11.92 7.05 -10.90
CA HIS A 80 11.72 5.99 -11.86
C HIS A 80 12.87 4.98 -11.81
N VAL A 81 12.71 3.92 -11.03
CA VAL A 81 13.79 2.97 -10.71
C VAL A 81 14.23 2.04 -11.85
N ALA A 82 13.59 2.12 -13.01
CA ALA A 82 13.96 1.31 -14.18
C ALA A 82 14.87 2.04 -15.17
N GLN A 83 15.22 3.30 -14.93
CA GLN A 83 16.08 4.12 -15.78
C GLN A 83 17.31 4.59 -15.03
N ASN A 84 18.44 4.76 -15.73
CA ASN A 84 19.66 5.23 -15.11
C ASN A 84 19.52 6.60 -14.46
N ASP A 85 18.82 7.52 -15.12
CA ASP A 85 18.44 8.82 -14.56
C ASP A 85 17.09 8.65 -13.85
N PHE A 86 17.13 8.33 -12.59
CA PHE A 86 15.93 7.89 -11.86
C PHE A 86 14.99 9.03 -11.42
N CYS A 87 15.46 10.28 -11.38
CA CYS A 87 14.66 11.42 -10.93
C CYS A 87 14.26 12.28 -12.13
N HIS A 88 12.97 12.37 -12.39
CA HIS A 88 12.39 13.17 -13.49
C HIS A 88 11.62 14.33 -12.92
N VAL A 89 11.83 15.53 -13.49
CA VAL A 89 11.14 16.74 -13.07
C VAL A 89 10.30 17.26 -14.22
N TYR A 90 9.04 17.53 -13.91
CA TYR A 90 8.06 18.06 -14.86
C TYR A 90 7.57 19.42 -14.38
N SER A 91 7.39 20.34 -15.30
CA SER A 91 6.80 21.66 -15.02
C SER A 91 5.28 21.58 -15.11
N ILE A 92 4.59 21.84 -13.99
CA ILE A 92 3.12 21.88 -13.93
C ILE A 92 2.57 23.03 -14.78
N PRO A 93 3.09 24.28 -14.68
CA PRO A 93 2.60 25.39 -15.50
C PRO A 93 2.78 25.19 -17.01
N SER A 94 3.72 24.36 -17.43
CA SER A 94 4.00 24.08 -18.85
C SER A 94 3.25 22.84 -19.36
N GLY A 95 2.15 22.45 -18.72
CA GLY A 95 1.34 21.29 -19.12
C GLY A 95 2.06 19.97 -18.90
N MET A 96 2.74 19.79 -17.77
CA MET A 96 3.44 18.57 -17.39
C MET A 96 4.58 18.18 -18.31
N LYS A 97 5.24 19.18 -18.90
CA LYS A 97 6.41 18.94 -19.74
C LYS A 97 7.60 18.51 -18.90
N LYS A 98 8.25 17.40 -19.30
CA LYS A 98 9.53 16.98 -18.69
C LYS A 98 10.62 18.00 -19.01
N ILE A 99 11.24 18.56 -17.99
CA ILE A 99 12.21 19.66 -18.11
C ILE A 99 13.59 19.29 -17.60
N HIS A 100 13.69 18.26 -16.74
CA HIS A 100 14.99 17.84 -16.18
C HIS A 100 14.97 16.37 -15.82
N THR A 101 16.17 15.76 -15.86
CA THR A 101 16.44 14.42 -15.30
C THR A 101 17.69 14.47 -14.45
N TRP A 102 17.71 13.70 -13.38
CA TRP A 102 18.82 13.71 -12.44
C TRP A 102 18.98 12.36 -11.72
N GLY A 103 20.21 12.12 -11.25
CA GLY A 103 20.57 10.97 -10.43
C GLY A 103 20.98 9.76 -11.24
N SER A 104 21.75 8.89 -10.61
CA SER A 104 22.19 7.62 -11.20
C SER A 104 21.89 6.46 -10.27
N LEU A 105 21.56 5.31 -10.84
CA LEU A 105 21.39 4.08 -10.10
C LEU A 105 22.71 3.36 -9.92
N GLY A 106 23.02 2.96 -8.68
CA GLY A 106 24.24 2.23 -8.35
C GLY A 106 24.56 2.25 -6.86
N ASN A 107 25.76 1.75 -6.53
CA ASN A 107 26.28 1.67 -5.16
C ASN A 107 27.41 2.69 -4.89
N GLY A 108 27.72 3.55 -5.84
CA GLY A 108 28.78 4.54 -5.74
C GLY A 108 28.40 5.76 -4.88
N PRO A 109 29.39 6.63 -4.62
CA PRO A 109 29.10 7.91 -3.97
C PRO A 109 28.13 8.74 -4.84
N GLY A 110 27.00 9.18 -4.25
CA GLY A 110 25.98 9.94 -4.97
C GLY A 110 24.94 9.10 -5.72
N GLU A 111 25.13 7.80 -5.81
CA GLU A 111 24.21 6.89 -6.45
C GLU A 111 23.14 6.36 -5.49
N PHE A 112 22.05 5.80 -6.04
CA PHE A 112 20.95 5.19 -5.31
C PHE A 112 20.59 3.85 -5.96
N LEU A 113 20.04 2.90 -5.18
CA LEU A 113 19.54 1.62 -5.71
C LEU A 113 18.05 1.67 -6.00
N GLN A 114 17.29 2.18 -5.04
CA GLN A 114 15.83 2.28 -5.16
C GLN A 114 15.31 3.47 -4.35
N PRO A 115 15.55 4.69 -4.83
CA PRO A 115 15.14 5.89 -4.13
C PRO A 115 13.63 6.08 -4.21
N ILE A 116 13.03 6.43 -3.08
CA ILE A 116 11.64 6.83 -2.95
C ILE A 116 11.56 8.26 -2.42
N ILE A 117 10.60 9.03 -2.90
CA ILE A 117 10.31 10.35 -2.35
C ILE A 117 9.56 10.15 -1.04
N THR A 118 10.04 10.76 0.06
CA THR A 118 9.45 10.61 1.39
C THR A 118 8.75 11.85 1.90
N TYR A 119 9.13 13.01 1.40
CA TYR A 119 8.47 14.27 1.65
C TYR A 119 8.81 15.29 0.56
N ALA A 120 7.93 16.28 0.40
CA ALA A 120 8.18 17.48 -0.37
C ALA A 120 7.71 18.68 0.45
N HIS A 121 8.49 19.75 0.48
CA HIS A 121 8.16 20.98 1.18
C HIS A 121 8.86 22.16 0.50
N GLU A 122 8.08 23.15 0.08
CA GLU A 122 8.61 24.28 -0.71
C GLU A 122 9.45 23.80 -1.90
N ASN A 123 10.71 24.17 -1.95
CA ASN A 123 11.66 23.79 -2.98
C ASN A 123 12.56 22.60 -2.61
N THR A 124 12.22 21.86 -1.56
CA THR A 124 13.00 20.71 -1.08
C THR A 124 12.21 19.42 -1.11
N PHE A 125 12.90 18.29 -1.31
CA PHE A 125 12.33 16.97 -1.21
C PHE A 125 13.32 15.97 -0.64
N GLY A 126 12.79 14.94 0.01
CA GLY A 126 13.56 13.86 0.61
C GLY A 126 13.57 12.62 -0.25
N LEU A 127 14.74 12.05 -0.46
CA LEU A 127 14.94 10.74 -1.07
C LEU A 127 15.38 9.75 -0.01
N ASN A 128 14.62 8.67 0.15
CA ASN A 128 15.00 7.57 1.02
C ASN A 128 15.29 6.33 0.19
N ASP A 129 16.46 5.75 0.38
CA ASP A 129 16.84 4.47 -0.22
C ASP A 129 17.04 3.45 0.88
N VAL A 130 16.06 2.56 1.01
CA VAL A 130 16.04 1.52 2.05
C VAL A 130 17.14 0.48 1.82
N ASN A 131 17.50 0.21 0.56
CA ASN A 131 18.46 -0.82 0.21
C ASN A 131 19.89 -0.47 0.64
N ILE A 132 20.24 0.81 0.54
CA ILE A 132 21.54 1.32 1.00
C ILE A 132 21.44 2.07 2.33
N GLN A 133 20.26 2.10 2.94
CA GLN A 133 19.98 2.79 4.21
C GLN A 133 20.40 4.26 4.18
N MET A 134 19.93 4.98 3.17
CA MET A 134 20.32 6.34 2.91
C MET A 134 19.10 7.28 2.88
N LEU A 135 19.22 8.39 3.56
CA LEU A 135 18.29 9.52 3.44
C LEU A 135 19.07 10.72 2.89
N ALA A 136 18.62 11.26 1.77
CA ALA A 136 19.14 12.47 1.17
C ALA A 136 18.07 13.56 1.13
N VAL A 137 18.48 14.81 1.40
CA VAL A 137 17.63 15.99 1.23
C VAL A 137 18.14 16.75 0.03
N MET A 138 17.23 16.96 -0.92
CA MET A 138 17.49 17.61 -2.19
C MET A 138 16.82 18.97 -2.22
N SER A 139 17.43 19.94 -2.88
CA SER A 139 16.83 21.23 -3.22
C SER A 139 16.69 21.36 -4.70
N LEU A 140 15.53 21.85 -5.14
CA LEU A 140 15.22 22.15 -6.52
C LEU A 140 15.29 23.66 -6.69
N LYS A 141 16.23 24.13 -7.52
CA LYS A 141 16.45 25.56 -7.81
C LYS A 141 16.21 25.83 -9.28
N GLY A 142 15.58 26.93 -9.58
CA GLY A 142 15.40 27.36 -10.97
C GLY A 142 14.00 27.85 -11.27
N ASN A 143 13.81 28.24 -12.51
CA ASN A 143 12.54 28.69 -13.07
C ASN A 143 12.27 27.88 -14.34
N GLY A 144 11.06 27.58 -14.63
CA GLY A 144 10.45 26.77 -15.69
C GLY A 144 11.30 26.20 -16.85
N ASN A 145 12.47 26.75 -17.17
CA ASN A 145 13.31 26.32 -18.29
C ASN A 145 14.72 25.85 -17.88
N ALA A 146 15.20 26.20 -16.72
CA ALA A 146 16.51 25.80 -16.22
C ALA A 146 16.38 25.42 -14.74
N ILE A 147 16.56 24.14 -14.46
CA ILE A 147 16.46 23.58 -13.11
C ILE A 147 17.76 22.91 -12.75
N GLU A 148 18.18 23.13 -11.53
CA GLU A 148 19.31 22.48 -10.89
C GLU A 148 18.81 21.73 -9.64
N ILE A 149 19.24 20.50 -9.47
CA ILE A 149 19.01 19.70 -8.28
C ILE A 149 20.30 19.64 -7.49
N GLU A 150 20.27 20.18 -6.27
CA GLU A 150 21.41 20.20 -5.36
C GLU A 150 21.13 19.30 -4.16
N GLU A 151 22.09 18.47 -3.79
CA GLU A 151 22.04 17.69 -2.56
C GLU A 151 22.44 18.54 -1.37
N LEU A 152 21.51 18.81 -0.45
CA LEU A 152 21.74 19.60 0.76
C LEU A 152 22.36 18.75 1.88
N SER A 153 21.94 17.51 2.01
CA SER A 153 22.47 16.60 3.01
C SER A 153 22.24 15.14 2.63
N ARG A 154 23.13 14.28 3.09
CA ARG A 154 23.04 12.82 2.95
C ARG A 154 23.41 12.16 4.27
N LYS A 155 22.56 11.26 4.78
CA LYS A 155 22.78 10.56 6.05
C LYS A 155 22.45 9.09 5.92
N LYS A 156 23.27 8.22 6.52
CA LYS A 156 22.88 6.82 6.72
C LYS A 156 21.82 6.73 7.81
N THR A 157 20.74 6.04 7.51
CA THR A 157 19.69 5.74 8.51
C THR A 157 20.09 4.49 9.27
N PRO A 158 20.28 4.53 10.59
CA PRO A 158 20.56 3.33 11.36
C PRO A 158 19.31 2.46 11.41
N TYR A 159 19.26 1.42 10.58
CA TYR A 159 18.23 0.41 10.69
C TYR A 159 18.55 -0.48 11.89
N LYS A 160 17.86 -0.30 13.01
CA LYS A 160 17.81 -1.33 14.04
C LYS A 160 16.88 -2.43 13.53
N ARG A 161 17.44 -3.57 13.16
CA ARG A 161 16.61 -4.80 13.06
C ARG A 161 16.01 -5.05 14.43
N VAL A 162 14.70 -4.98 14.53
CA VAL A 162 13.92 -5.44 15.69
C VAL A 162 13.79 -6.95 15.62
#